data_3f8cca4904203dab7a982a773db5879d
#
_entry.id   3f8cca4904203dab7a982a773db5879d
#
_cell.length_a   1.000
_cell.length_b   1.000
_cell.length_c   1.000
_cell.angle_alpha   90.00
_cell.angle_beta   90.00
_cell.angle_gamma   90.00
#
_symmetry.space_group_name_H-M   'P 1'
#
loop_
_entity.id
_entity.type
_entity.pdbx_description
1 polymer ?
#
loop_
_entity_poly.entity_id
_entity_poly.type
_entity_poly.pdbx_seq_one_letter_code
_entity_poly.pdbx_strand_id
1 'polypeptide(L)'
;VQLVSDVRNVYCYTGQYKGVTVSVMASGMGMPSIGIYSYELYKFYDVENIIRIGSAGAYTDKLKVLDVVLADAVWSESTYGQAQSLDMKNWQYPSEELNRQIKDTALKMNKKLVSGPIHSSDVFYHEADANDVLRKMVDEEGLLCVEMESFALFHNAEVLGRNAACLLTISDSLVTGEEL
;
A
#
# COMPACT_ATOMS: atom_id res chain seq x y z
N VAL A 1 -2.52 -6.15 -24.64
CA VAL A 1 -1.56 -6.04 -23.51
C VAL A 1 -0.18 -6.31 -24.05
N GLN A 2 0.77 -5.44 -23.76
CA GLN A 2 2.15 -5.51 -24.22
C GLN A 2 3.09 -5.48 -22.99
N LEU A 3 4.11 -6.35 -22.98
CA LEU A 3 5.22 -6.24 -22.03
C LEU A 3 6.08 -5.03 -22.44
N VAL A 4 6.24 -4.07 -21.51
CA VAL A 4 6.99 -2.82 -21.77
C VAL A 4 8.30 -2.75 -20.96
N SER A 5 8.43 -3.56 -19.91
CA SER A 5 9.66 -3.72 -19.13
C SER A 5 9.73 -5.08 -18.44
N ASP A 6 10.95 -5.64 -18.35
CA ASP A 6 11.29 -6.85 -17.62
C ASP A 6 12.60 -6.69 -16.83
N VAL A 7 13.02 -5.45 -16.62
CA VAL A 7 14.28 -5.12 -15.96
C VAL A 7 14.26 -5.64 -14.52
N ARG A 8 15.33 -6.31 -14.11
CA ARG A 8 15.47 -6.95 -12.78
C ARG A 8 14.34 -7.92 -12.44
N ASN A 9 13.75 -8.55 -13.46
CA ASN A 9 12.64 -9.46 -13.30
C ASN A 9 11.36 -8.80 -12.72
N VAL A 10 11.27 -7.49 -12.83
CA VAL A 10 10.09 -6.68 -12.48
C VAL A 10 9.33 -6.37 -13.77
N TYR A 11 8.27 -7.13 -13.99
CA TYR A 11 7.48 -7.02 -15.21
C TYR A 11 6.53 -5.83 -15.15
N CYS A 12 6.48 -5.09 -16.26
CA CYS A 12 5.50 -4.05 -16.51
C CYS A 12 4.75 -4.33 -17.81
N TYR A 13 3.43 -4.38 -17.73
CA TYR A 13 2.54 -4.57 -18.87
C TYR A 13 1.67 -3.35 -19.07
N THR A 14 1.51 -2.93 -20.32
CA THR A 14 0.58 -1.85 -20.70
C THR A 14 -0.49 -2.40 -21.63
N GLY A 15 -1.71 -1.97 -21.43
CA GLY A 15 -2.86 -2.36 -22.25
C GLY A 15 -3.96 -1.34 -22.20
N GLN A 16 -5.11 -1.68 -22.78
CA GLN A 16 -6.30 -0.84 -22.72
C GLN A 16 -7.45 -1.56 -22.00
N TYR A 17 -8.11 -0.83 -21.14
CA TYR A 17 -9.35 -1.25 -20.50
C TYR A 17 -10.44 -0.19 -20.75
N LYS A 18 -11.51 -0.57 -21.48
CA LYS A 18 -12.60 0.33 -21.85
C LYS A 18 -12.13 1.65 -22.50
N GLY A 19 -11.11 1.57 -23.34
CA GLY A 19 -10.56 2.74 -24.06
C GLY A 19 -9.54 3.57 -23.27
N VAL A 20 -9.27 3.21 -22.01
CA VAL A 20 -8.27 3.88 -21.17
C VAL A 20 -6.98 3.04 -21.15
N THR A 21 -5.84 3.69 -21.36
CA THR A 21 -4.53 3.03 -21.23
C THR A 21 -4.21 2.80 -19.75
N VAL A 22 -3.90 1.56 -19.42
CA VAL A 22 -3.55 1.14 -18.06
C VAL A 22 -2.28 0.32 -18.07
N SER A 23 -1.38 0.59 -17.15
CA SER A 23 -0.19 -0.22 -16.92
C SER A 23 -0.30 -0.97 -15.58
N VAL A 24 0.20 -2.21 -15.55
CA VAL A 24 0.33 -3.02 -14.34
C VAL A 24 1.79 -3.43 -14.22
N MET A 25 2.39 -3.12 -13.07
CA MET A 25 3.81 -3.35 -12.82
C MET A 25 3.98 -4.03 -11.46
N ALA A 26 4.85 -5.02 -11.38
CA ALA A 26 5.29 -5.56 -10.10
C ALA A 26 6.12 -4.52 -9.34
N SER A 27 5.92 -4.43 -8.02
CA SER A 27 6.64 -3.46 -7.17
C SER A 27 7.89 -4.05 -6.50
N GLY A 28 8.05 -5.37 -6.52
CA GLY A 28 8.95 -6.07 -5.60
C GLY A 28 8.42 -6.02 -4.17
N MET A 29 9.23 -6.36 -3.20
CA MET A 29 8.90 -6.35 -1.78
C MET A 29 9.66 -5.24 -1.04
N GLY A 30 8.96 -4.58 -0.13
CA GLY A 30 9.51 -3.60 0.78
C GLY A 30 9.65 -2.19 0.21
N MET A 31 9.74 -1.24 1.13
CA MET A 31 9.82 0.19 0.80
C MET A 31 10.97 0.57 -0.12
N PRO A 32 12.20 0.02 0.02
CA PRO A 32 13.29 0.35 -0.91
C PRO A 32 12.99 -0.06 -2.35
N SER A 33 12.27 -1.17 -2.56
CA SER A 33 11.92 -1.64 -3.91
C SER A 33 10.89 -0.73 -4.57
N ILE A 34 9.71 -0.60 -3.96
CA ILE A 34 8.66 0.27 -4.51
C ILE A 34 9.10 1.74 -4.55
N GLY A 35 9.97 2.13 -3.62
CA GLY A 35 10.53 3.47 -3.55
C GLY A 35 11.29 3.84 -4.82
N ILE A 36 12.11 2.93 -5.36
CA ILE A 36 12.81 3.15 -6.65
C ILE A 36 11.78 3.28 -7.78
N TYR A 37 10.91 2.29 -7.95
CA TYR A 37 10.02 2.24 -9.11
C TYR A 37 8.99 3.36 -9.10
N SER A 38 8.36 3.66 -7.95
CA SER A 38 7.38 4.75 -7.88
C SER A 38 8.03 6.11 -8.12
N TYR A 39 9.22 6.34 -7.59
CA TYR A 39 9.95 7.57 -7.83
C TYR A 39 10.26 7.76 -9.32
N GLU A 40 10.78 6.71 -9.99
CA GLU A 40 11.11 6.76 -11.41
C GLU A 40 9.85 6.97 -12.27
N LEU A 41 8.76 6.25 -11.97
CA LEU A 41 7.50 6.39 -12.70
C LEU A 41 6.95 7.82 -12.59
N TYR A 42 6.95 8.41 -11.40
CA TYR A 42 6.48 9.78 -11.19
C TYR A 42 7.42 10.81 -11.83
N LYS A 43 8.73 10.67 -11.63
CA LYS A 43 9.71 11.69 -11.98
C LYS A 43 10.09 11.70 -13.45
N PHE A 44 10.25 10.52 -14.07
CA PHE A 44 10.83 10.38 -15.39
C PHE A 44 9.84 9.91 -16.45
N TYR A 45 8.74 9.28 -16.04
CA TYR A 45 7.72 8.75 -16.95
C TYR A 45 6.39 9.50 -16.88
N ASP A 46 6.35 10.58 -16.11
CA ASP A 46 5.19 11.48 -15.98
C ASP A 46 3.89 10.76 -15.57
N VAL A 47 4.03 9.69 -14.78
CA VAL A 47 2.88 9.00 -14.21
C VAL A 47 2.24 9.90 -13.15
N GLU A 48 0.95 10.14 -13.25
CA GLU A 48 0.23 11.00 -12.29
C GLU A 48 -0.34 10.21 -11.12
N ASN A 49 -0.81 8.98 -11.39
CA ASN A 49 -1.55 8.18 -10.41
C ASN A 49 -0.97 6.78 -10.31
N ILE A 50 -0.66 6.33 -9.11
CA ILE A 50 -0.29 4.93 -8.83
C ILE A 50 -1.24 4.37 -7.78
N ILE A 51 -1.90 3.26 -8.10
CA ILE A 51 -2.72 2.50 -7.16
C ILE A 51 -2.00 1.19 -6.88
N ARG A 52 -1.54 1.01 -5.64
CA ARG A 52 -0.99 -0.25 -5.17
C ARG A 52 -2.15 -1.23 -4.93
N ILE A 53 -1.99 -2.43 -5.46
CA ILE A 53 -2.86 -3.58 -5.16
C ILE A 53 -1.97 -4.64 -4.55
N GLY A 54 -2.24 -5.03 -3.31
CA GLY A 54 -1.41 -5.96 -2.57
C GLY A 54 -2.18 -6.87 -1.62
N SER A 55 -1.44 -7.62 -0.82
CA SER A 55 -1.95 -8.40 0.31
C SER A 55 -1.53 -7.77 1.64
N ALA A 56 -2.20 -8.15 2.73
CA ALA A 56 -1.88 -7.69 4.07
C ALA A 56 -2.32 -8.71 5.13
N GLY A 57 -1.56 -8.79 6.23
CA GLY A 57 -1.95 -9.52 7.43
C GLY A 57 -2.83 -8.67 8.34
N ALA A 58 -3.96 -9.20 8.81
CA ALA A 58 -4.88 -8.47 9.68
C ALA A 58 -4.38 -8.40 11.13
N TYR A 59 -4.47 -7.22 11.72
CA TYR A 59 -4.21 -6.96 13.15
C TYR A 59 -5.46 -7.05 14.04
N THR A 60 -6.64 -7.21 13.45
CA THR A 60 -7.92 -7.20 14.16
C THR A 60 -8.84 -8.31 13.66
N ASP A 61 -9.64 -8.87 14.56
CA ASP A 61 -10.68 -9.88 14.26
C ASP A 61 -11.88 -9.31 13.48
N LYS A 62 -11.95 -7.99 13.33
CA LYS A 62 -12.96 -7.31 12.50
C LYS A 62 -12.73 -7.49 11.01
N LEU A 63 -11.50 -7.82 10.62
CA LEU A 63 -11.12 -8.15 9.24
C LEU A 63 -11.02 -9.67 9.09
N LYS A 64 -11.52 -10.17 7.99
CA LYS A 64 -11.45 -11.58 7.62
C LYS A 64 -10.62 -11.75 6.36
N VAL A 65 -10.07 -12.93 6.18
CA VAL A 65 -9.43 -13.34 4.94
C VAL A 65 -10.35 -13.04 3.76
N LEU A 66 -9.80 -12.46 2.69
CA LEU A 66 -10.47 -11.91 1.50
C LEU A 66 -11.22 -10.59 1.69
N ASP A 67 -11.29 -10.01 2.88
CA ASP A 67 -11.75 -8.62 2.99
C ASP A 67 -10.76 -7.68 2.27
N VAL A 68 -11.30 -6.62 1.67
CA VAL A 68 -10.49 -5.61 0.97
C VAL A 68 -10.44 -4.35 1.81
N VAL A 69 -9.22 -3.88 2.09
CA VAL A 69 -8.93 -2.66 2.85
C VAL A 69 -8.44 -1.58 1.90
N LEU A 70 -9.02 -0.38 1.98
CA LEU A 70 -8.53 0.84 1.37
C LEU A 70 -7.82 1.67 2.44
N ALA A 71 -6.53 1.88 2.29
CA ALA A 71 -5.76 2.70 3.22
C ALA A 71 -6.21 4.16 3.16
N ASP A 72 -6.59 4.74 4.30
CA ASP A 72 -6.86 6.18 4.43
C ASP A 72 -5.74 6.93 5.15
N ALA A 73 -4.84 6.19 5.80
CA ALA A 73 -3.56 6.65 6.31
C ALA A 73 -2.60 5.45 6.40
N VAL A 74 -1.31 5.71 6.37
CA VAL A 74 -0.26 4.71 6.58
C VAL A 74 0.67 5.19 7.67
N TRP A 75 0.88 4.37 8.67
CA TRP A 75 1.88 4.57 9.71
C TRP A 75 3.09 3.67 9.49
N SER A 76 4.29 4.16 9.82
CA SER A 76 5.51 3.37 9.77
C SER A 76 6.54 3.87 10.78
N GLU A 77 7.29 2.95 11.35
CA GLU A 77 8.52 3.21 12.11
C GLU A 77 9.73 3.43 11.20
N SER A 78 9.58 3.24 9.89
CA SER A 78 10.66 3.33 8.91
C SER A 78 11.29 4.72 8.86
N THR A 79 12.59 4.73 8.63
CA THR A 79 13.34 5.96 8.36
C THR A 79 13.37 6.33 6.86
N TYR A 80 12.51 5.73 6.04
CA TYR A 80 12.47 5.96 4.59
C TYR A 80 12.31 7.45 4.25
N GLY A 81 11.32 8.12 4.85
CA GLY A 81 11.08 9.55 4.62
C GLY A 81 12.26 10.42 5.05
N GLN A 82 12.83 10.12 6.23
CA GLN A 82 14.01 10.81 6.72
C GLN A 82 15.22 10.65 5.78
N ALA A 83 15.47 9.44 5.32
CA ALA A 83 16.60 9.16 4.43
C ALA A 83 16.42 9.81 3.04
N GLN A 84 15.18 9.87 2.53
CA GLN A 84 14.90 10.35 1.20
C GLN A 84 14.79 11.87 1.11
N SER A 85 14.13 12.54 2.07
CA SER A 85 13.84 13.99 2.01
C SER A 85 13.90 14.72 3.34
N LEU A 86 14.51 14.12 4.38
CA LEU A 86 14.55 14.63 5.75
C LEU A 86 13.16 14.78 6.41
N ASP A 87 12.16 14.06 5.90
CA ASP A 87 10.84 14.03 6.50
C ASP A 87 10.83 13.06 7.69
N MET A 88 10.50 13.58 8.88
CA MET A 88 10.48 12.84 10.14
C MET A 88 9.10 12.31 10.51
N LYS A 89 8.10 12.44 9.63
CA LYS A 89 6.75 11.97 9.90
C LYS A 89 6.68 10.45 9.87
N ASN A 90 5.94 9.88 10.81
CA ASN A 90 5.59 8.46 10.82
C ASN A 90 4.26 8.16 10.09
N TRP A 91 3.54 9.20 9.67
CA TRP A 91 2.28 9.09 8.96
C TRP A 91 2.39 9.65 7.55
N GLN A 92 1.85 8.90 6.59
CA GLN A 92 1.69 9.31 5.20
C GLN A 92 0.23 9.09 4.76
N TYR A 93 -0.22 9.86 3.78
CA TYR A 93 -1.63 9.87 3.38
C TYR A 93 -1.79 9.63 1.88
N PRO A 94 -2.85 8.89 1.47
CA PRO A 94 -3.19 8.71 0.06
C PRO A 94 -3.77 10.01 -0.54
N SER A 95 -3.93 10.02 -1.86
CA SER A 95 -4.75 11.03 -2.53
C SER A 95 -6.21 10.88 -2.13
N GLU A 96 -6.78 11.94 -1.55
CA GLU A 96 -8.21 11.98 -1.17
C GLU A 96 -9.12 11.73 -2.38
N GLU A 97 -8.77 12.32 -3.53
CA GLU A 97 -9.54 12.19 -4.77
C GLU A 97 -9.51 10.74 -5.29
N LEU A 98 -8.34 10.08 -5.32
CA LEU A 98 -8.28 8.66 -5.71
C LEU A 98 -9.07 7.78 -4.75
N ASN A 99 -8.94 8.00 -3.45
CA ASN A 99 -9.69 7.23 -2.45
C ASN A 99 -11.20 7.43 -2.59
N ARG A 100 -11.65 8.65 -2.87
CA ARG A 100 -13.06 8.94 -3.15
C ARG A 100 -13.56 8.18 -4.38
N GLN A 101 -12.80 8.21 -5.49
CA GLN A 101 -13.16 7.50 -6.73
C GLN A 101 -13.20 5.97 -6.53
N ILE A 102 -12.29 5.42 -5.74
CA ILE A 102 -12.26 3.98 -5.40
C ILE A 102 -13.50 3.62 -4.57
N LYS A 103 -13.84 4.41 -3.54
CA LYS A 103 -15.05 4.20 -2.72
C LYS A 103 -16.32 4.25 -3.55
N ASP A 104 -16.46 5.26 -4.41
CA ASP A 104 -17.61 5.41 -5.31
C ASP A 104 -17.72 4.23 -6.29
N THR A 105 -16.60 3.74 -6.77
CA THR A 105 -16.54 2.59 -7.67
C THR A 105 -16.96 1.30 -6.94
N ALA A 106 -16.44 1.08 -5.74
CA ALA A 106 -16.82 -0.08 -4.92
C ALA A 106 -18.34 -0.10 -4.65
N LEU A 107 -18.92 1.05 -4.31
CA LEU A 107 -20.37 1.18 -4.12
C LEU A 107 -21.14 0.84 -5.39
N LYS A 108 -20.75 1.38 -6.55
CA LYS A 108 -21.40 1.09 -7.85
C LYS A 108 -21.31 -0.40 -8.23
N MET A 109 -20.24 -1.06 -7.81
CA MET A 109 -20.01 -2.48 -8.06
C MET A 109 -20.62 -3.38 -6.98
N ASN A 110 -21.26 -2.81 -5.97
CA ASN A 110 -21.77 -3.53 -4.79
C ASN A 110 -20.68 -4.40 -4.12
N LYS A 111 -19.48 -3.84 -3.98
CA LYS A 111 -18.35 -4.48 -3.32
C LYS A 111 -18.13 -3.90 -1.93
N LYS A 112 -17.97 -4.79 -0.92
CA LYS A 112 -17.58 -4.40 0.43
C LYS A 112 -16.15 -3.85 0.38
N LEU A 113 -15.95 -2.71 1.01
CA LEU A 113 -14.66 -2.07 1.16
C LEU A 113 -14.54 -1.55 2.59
N VAL A 114 -13.51 -1.96 3.30
CA VAL A 114 -13.17 -1.43 4.62
C VAL A 114 -12.17 -0.29 4.42
N SER A 115 -12.32 0.82 5.14
CA SER A 115 -11.36 1.92 5.07
C SER A 115 -10.80 2.20 6.46
N GLY A 116 -9.51 2.42 6.54
CA GLY A 116 -8.84 2.73 7.80
C GLY A 116 -7.32 2.82 7.68
N PRO A 117 -6.64 3.15 8.80
CA PRO A 117 -5.20 3.27 8.83
C PRO A 117 -4.53 1.89 8.82
N ILE A 118 -3.37 1.82 8.16
CA ILE A 118 -2.60 0.60 8.01
C ILE A 118 -1.14 0.79 8.45
N HIS A 119 -0.46 -0.30 8.73
CA HIS A 119 0.97 -0.36 9.01
C HIS A 119 1.76 -0.72 7.75
N SER A 120 2.82 0.03 7.47
CA SER A 120 3.83 -0.35 6.48
C SER A 120 5.14 -0.64 7.21
N SER A 121 5.50 -1.93 7.31
CA SER A 121 6.63 -2.39 8.12
C SER A 121 7.89 -2.60 7.28
N ASP A 122 9.06 -2.32 7.87
CA ASP A 122 10.36 -2.66 7.27
C ASP A 122 10.73 -4.14 7.44
N VAL A 123 10.07 -4.84 8.38
CA VAL A 123 10.38 -6.24 8.70
C VAL A 123 9.14 -7.11 8.64
N PHE A 124 9.32 -8.35 8.16
CA PHE A 124 8.26 -9.36 8.12
C PHE A 124 8.28 -10.25 9.38
N TYR A 125 9.48 -10.63 9.84
CA TYR A 125 9.66 -11.47 11.01
C TYR A 125 10.13 -10.64 12.20
N HIS A 126 9.37 -10.65 13.29
CA HIS A 126 9.70 -9.97 14.52
C HIS A 126 10.21 -10.96 15.56
N GLU A 127 11.31 -10.60 16.25
CA GLU A 127 11.80 -11.35 17.41
C GLU A 127 11.11 -10.92 18.73
N ALA A 128 10.41 -9.78 18.72
CA ALA A 128 9.60 -9.34 19.83
C ALA A 128 8.36 -10.23 20.02
N ASP A 129 7.80 -10.24 21.23
CA ASP A 129 6.55 -10.95 21.49
C ASP A 129 5.43 -10.43 20.57
N ALA A 130 4.73 -11.33 19.89
CA ALA A 130 3.68 -10.97 18.95
C ALA A 130 2.55 -10.14 19.60
N ASN A 131 2.23 -10.40 20.87
CA ASN A 131 1.22 -9.65 21.61
C ASN A 131 1.66 -8.21 21.89
N ASP A 132 2.94 -7.99 22.18
CA ASP A 132 3.48 -6.63 22.40
C ASP A 132 3.47 -5.82 21.09
N VAL A 133 3.82 -6.46 19.97
CA VAL A 133 3.74 -5.83 18.63
C VAL A 133 2.29 -5.48 18.28
N LEU A 134 1.37 -6.44 18.42
CA LEU A 134 -0.05 -6.21 18.14
C LEU A 134 -0.64 -5.12 19.04
N ARG A 135 -0.33 -5.13 20.33
CA ARG A 135 -0.82 -4.13 21.27
C ARG A 135 -0.39 -2.71 20.85
N LYS A 136 0.87 -2.53 20.51
CA LYS A 136 1.36 -1.24 20.00
C LYS A 136 0.61 -0.82 18.75
N MET A 137 0.50 -1.68 17.75
CA MET A 137 -0.08 -1.34 16.45
C MET A 137 -1.60 -1.12 16.52
N VAL A 138 -2.32 -1.87 17.35
CA VAL A 138 -3.79 -1.79 17.45
C VAL A 138 -4.23 -0.80 18.51
N ASP A 139 -3.69 -0.91 19.75
CA ASP A 139 -4.19 -0.12 20.87
C ASP A 139 -3.64 1.30 20.89
N GLU A 140 -2.40 1.50 20.45
CA GLU A 140 -1.75 2.82 20.46
C GLU A 140 -1.96 3.56 19.12
N GLU A 141 -1.79 2.89 17.99
CA GLU A 141 -1.84 3.51 16.67
C GLU A 141 -3.16 3.27 15.91
N GLY A 142 -3.98 2.30 16.34
CA GLY A 142 -5.30 2.02 15.77
C GLY A 142 -5.26 1.36 14.38
N LEU A 143 -4.16 0.66 14.05
CA LEU A 143 -3.91 0.11 12.72
C LEU A 143 -4.70 -1.16 12.46
N LEU A 144 -5.21 -1.34 11.25
CA LEU A 144 -6.07 -2.46 10.87
C LEU A 144 -5.29 -3.68 10.38
N CYS A 145 -4.23 -3.47 9.61
CA CYS A 145 -3.45 -4.53 8.96
C CYS A 145 -2.05 -4.04 8.62
N VAL A 146 -1.18 -4.96 8.20
CA VAL A 146 0.22 -4.70 7.87
C VAL A 146 0.55 -5.14 6.45
N GLU A 147 1.36 -4.32 5.78
CA GLU A 147 2.06 -4.58 4.53
C GLU A 147 3.45 -3.92 4.56
N MET A 148 4.17 -3.76 3.45
CA MET A 148 5.57 -3.36 3.50
C MET A 148 5.96 -2.26 2.49
N GLU A 149 5.02 -1.60 1.80
CA GLU A 149 5.35 -0.74 0.65
C GLU A 149 4.66 0.63 0.64
N SER A 150 3.46 0.72 1.16
CA SER A 150 2.59 1.89 0.94
C SER A 150 3.12 3.18 1.55
N PHE A 151 3.89 3.12 2.65
CA PHE A 151 4.50 4.32 3.24
C PHE A 151 5.45 5.00 2.24
N ALA A 152 6.35 4.24 1.61
CA ALA A 152 7.28 4.77 0.61
C ALA A 152 6.56 5.29 -0.64
N LEU A 153 5.50 4.60 -1.09
CA LEU A 153 4.69 5.03 -2.21
C LEU A 153 4.02 6.38 -1.95
N PHE A 154 3.37 6.53 -0.80
CA PHE A 154 2.67 7.77 -0.43
C PHE A 154 3.65 8.92 -0.20
N HIS A 155 4.79 8.64 0.45
CA HIS A 155 5.85 9.60 0.62
C HIS A 155 6.39 10.14 -0.72
N ASN A 156 6.68 9.25 -1.67
CA ASN A 156 7.14 9.67 -3.01
C ASN A 156 6.07 10.48 -3.76
N ALA A 157 4.79 10.12 -3.61
CA ALA A 157 3.70 10.88 -4.19
C ALA A 157 3.62 12.29 -3.60
N GLU A 158 3.72 12.44 -2.27
CA GLU A 158 3.74 13.74 -1.57
C GLU A 158 4.91 14.60 -2.07
N VAL A 159 6.13 14.06 -2.03
CA VAL A 159 7.36 14.80 -2.42
C VAL A 159 7.34 15.26 -3.87
N LEU A 160 6.75 14.46 -4.77
CA LEU A 160 6.72 14.75 -6.20
C LEU A 160 5.41 15.42 -6.68
N GLY A 161 4.48 15.71 -5.77
CA GLY A 161 3.20 16.32 -6.11
C GLY A 161 2.34 15.44 -7.00
N ARG A 162 2.33 14.12 -6.73
CA ARG A 162 1.61 13.08 -7.48
C ARG A 162 0.56 12.41 -6.60
N ASN A 163 -0.16 11.44 -7.14
CA ASN A 163 -1.26 10.78 -6.44
C ASN A 163 -0.97 9.31 -6.21
N ALA A 164 -1.28 8.84 -5.00
CA ALA A 164 -1.20 7.43 -4.65
C ALA A 164 -2.43 6.96 -3.89
N ALA A 165 -2.77 5.69 -4.05
CA ALA A 165 -3.75 4.97 -3.24
C ALA A 165 -3.27 3.53 -2.99
N CYS A 166 -3.84 2.85 -1.98
CA CYS A 166 -3.49 1.48 -1.66
C CYS A 166 -4.73 0.67 -1.32
N LEU A 167 -4.92 -0.44 -2.06
CA LEU A 167 -5.93 -1.47 -1.84
C LEU A 167 -5.24 -2.77 -1.44
N LEU A 168 -5.67 -3.36 -0.35
CA LEU A 168 -5.08 -4.58 0.21
C LEU A 168 -6.14 -5.65 0.41
N THR A 169 -5.86 -6.85 -0.07
CA THR A 169 -6.64 -8.03 0.27
C THR A 169 -6.03 -8.69 1.50
N ILE A 170 -6.83 -8.96 2.51
CA ILE A 170 -6.37 -9.68 3.69
C ILE A 170 -6.07 -11.13 3.29
N SER A 171 -4.81 -11.53 3.46
CA SER A 171 -4.31 -12.87 3.18
C SER A 171 -4.30 -13.78 4.41
N ASP A 172 -4.10 -13.18 5.57
CA ASP A 172 -3.95 -13.88 6.85
C ASP A 172 -4.34 -12.99 8.02
N SER A 173 -4.52 -13.58 9.19
CA SER A 173 -4.84 -12.88 10.43
C SER A 173 -3.87 -13.25 11.53
N LEU A 174 -3.12 -12.27 12.02
CA LEU A 174 -2.22 -12.44 13.15
C LEU A 174 -2.98 -12.64 14.47
N VAL A 175 -4.29 -12.38 14.51
CA VAL A 175 -5.14 -12.52 15.69
C VAL A 175 -5.82 -13.88 15.75
N THR A 176 -6.37 -14.34 14.61
CA THR A 176 -7.13 -15.60 14.56
C THR A 176 -6.33 -16.77 14.05
N GLY A 177 -5.19 -16.52 13.39
CA GLY A 177 -4.39 -17.56 12.71
C GLY A 177 -5.05 -18.10 11.45
N GLU A 178 -6.07 -17.42 10.91
CA GLU A 178 -6.69 -17.77 9.63
C GLU A 178 -5.76 -17.37 8.48
N GLU A 179 -5.60 -18.24 7.49
CA GLU A 179 -4.78 -18.04 6.28
C GLU A 179 -5.57 -18.43 5.03
N LEU A 180 -5.14 -17.89 3.86
CA LEU A 180 -5.66 -18.24 2.53
C LEU A 180 -5.30 -19.67 2.13
#